data_6730103f2371f822c17a7927dcd0aa49
#
_entry.id   6730103f2371f822c17a7927dcd0aa49
#
_cell.length_a   1.000
_cell.length_b   1.000
_cell.length_c   1.000
_cell.angle_alpha   90.00
_cell.angle_beta   90.00
_cell.angle_gamma   90.00
#
_symmetry.space_group_name_H-M   'P 1'
#
loop_
_entity.id
_entity.type
_entity.pdbx_description
1 polymer ?
#
loop_
_entity_poly.entity_id
_entity_poly.type
_entity_poly.pdbx_seq_one_letter_code
_entity_poly.pdbx_strand_id
1 'polypeptide(L)'
;MERRLVGWKRFYLSKGGRVTLIKSALSSLSTYFLSILPILGKVANCMEKPQRDFLWSGINDDSKFHLVKWPKVCKPMRVGGLDIRQLRSFNTALLGKWLWRNGLETDALWRRVIEVKYENVWGGWFTKKVTSPYGVSLWMFIRSGWLNFSKLLWYDMGDGTRVKFWKHVWCGDCSLKEVFPELYGLSRARDSSVAEVIGWFGGQLHWNFFFCRSLQDWGEESFDRFMDIVYSLKVRGVGPDKVCWKLARSRGFEVSSFYLSFYPPSLSFPWRLV
;
A
#
# COMPACT_ATOMS: atom_id res chain seq x y z
N MET A 1 -3.09 -19.01 22.20
CA MET A 1 -1.62 -18.97 22.08
C MET A 1 -0.92 -19.68 23.23
N GLU A 2 -1.14 -19.27 24.45
CA GLU A 2 -0.44 -19.78 25.64
C GLU A 2 -0.53 -21.31 25.82
N ARG A 3 -1.70 -21.94 25.68
CA ARG A 3 -1.86 -23.39 25.78
C ARG A 3 -0.98 -24.19 24.83
N ARG A 4 -0.74 -23.70 23.61
CA ARG A 4 0.18 -24.34 22.65
C ARG A 4 1.64 -24.15 23.04
N LEU A 5 1.99 -22.99 23.58
CA LEU A 5 3.35 -22.68 24.03
C LEU A 5 3.78 -23.53 25.23
N VAL A 6 2.86 -23.84 26.17
CA VAL A 6 3.15 -24.71 27.33
C VAL A 6 3.64 -26.07 26.88
N GLY A 7 3.02 -26.67 25.86
CA GLY A 7 3.51 -27.95 25.28
C GLY A 7 4.91 -27.84 24.67
N TRP A 8 5.19 -26.76 23.95
CA TRP A 8 6.48 -26.55 23.28
C TRP A 8 7.62 -26.14 24.19
N LYS A 9 7.35 -25.51 25.32
CA LYS A 9 8.35 -25.18 26.34
C LYS A 9 9.05 -26.45 26.90
N ARG A 10 8.36 -27.60 26.90
CA ARG A 10 8.92 -28.88 27.34
C ARG A 10 9.94 -29.48 26.38
N PHE A 11 9.97 -29.01 25.11
CA PHE A 11 10.94 -29.52 24.14
C PHE A 11 12.25 -28.73 24.20
N TYR A 12 13.36 -29.45 24.08
CA TYR A 12 14.70 -28.90 23.98
C TYR A 12 14.88 -28.27 22.59
N LEU A 13 14.37 -27.05 22.38
CA LEU A 13 14.40 -26.40 21.09
C LEU A 13 15.53 -25.38 21.01
N SER A 14 16.31 -25.46 19.93
CA SER A 14 17.25 -24.40 19.56
C SER A 14 16.50 -23.07 19.27
N LYS A 15 17.21 -21.94 19.33
CA LYS A 15 16.62 -20.63 18.95
C LYS A 15 16.01 -20.65 17.54
N GLY A 16 16.67 -21.32 16.58
CA GLY A 16 16.14 -21.50 15.21
C GLY A 16 14.83 -22.30 15.20
N GLY A 17 14.73 -23.38 15.95
CA GLY A 17 13.50 -24.16 16.10
C GLY A 17 12.35 -23.34 16.69
N ARG A 18 12.62 -22.48 17.67
CA ARG A 18 11.63 -21.55 18.24
C ARG A 18 11.15 -20.53 17.22
N VAL A 19 12.04 -19.92 16.44
CA VAL A 19 11.68 -19.02 15.34
C VAL A 19 10.77 -19.71 14.34
N THR A 20 11.09 -20.93 13.95
CA THR A 20 10.29 -21.73 13.02
C THR A 20 8.88 -21.98 13.56
N LEU A 21 8.73 -22.35 14.83
CA LEU A 21 7.42 -22.54 15.47
C LEU A 21 6.61 -21.26 15.59
N ILE A 22 7.25 -20.14 15.92
CA ILE A 22 6.60 -18.83 15.93
C ILE A 22 6.03 -18.52 14.55
N LYS A 23 6.83 -18.67 13.50
CA LYS A 23 6.42 -18.39 12.13
C LYS A 23 5.32 -19.30 11.63
N SER A 24 5.44 -20.60 11.82
CA SER A 24 4.52 -21.60 11.25
C SER A 24 3.18 -21.65 11.99
N ALA A 25 3.20 -21.64 13.30
CA ALA A 25 2.02 -21.89 14.09
C ALA A 25 1.43 -20.62 14.75
N LEU A 26 2.26 -19.78 15.40
CA LEU A 26 1.72 -18.66 16.17
C LEU A 26 1.30 -17.50 15.26
N SER A 27 2.04 -17.27 14.19
CA SER A 27 1.72 -16.17 13.24
C SER A 27 0.45 -16.45 12.42
N SER A 28 0.07 -17.70 12.24
CA SER A 28 -1.13 -18.07 11.47
C SER A 28 -2.43 -17.99 12.27
N LEU A 29 -2.38 -18.18 13.60
CA LEU A 29 -3.57 -18.25 14.45
C LEU A 29 -4.46 -17.00 14.42
N SER A 30 -3.87 -15.85 14.25
CA SER A 30 -4.59 -14.57 14.28
C SER A 30 -4.94 -14.05 12.88
N THR A 31 -4.44 -14.67 11.82
CA THR A 31 -4.55 -14.14 10.44
C THR A 31 -5.99 -13.88 10.01
N TYR A 32 -6.91 -14.78 10.36
CA TYR A 32 -8.32 -14.62 10.00
C TYR A 32 -8.90 -13.33 10.62
N PHE A 33 -8.78 -13.16 11.93
CA PHE A 33 -9.29 -11.96 12.61
C PHE A 33 -8.59 -10.68 12.14
N LEU A 34 -7.28 -10.74 11.93
CA LEU A 34 -6.49 -9.61 11.41
C LEU A 34 -6.85 -9.21 9.98
N SER A 35 -7.44 -10.11 9.20
CA SER A 35 -7.88 -9.80 7.83
C SER A 35 -9.22 -9.07 7.77
N ILE A 36 -9.97 -9.07 8.87
CA ILE A 36 -11.32 -8.51 8.95
C ILE A 36 -11.38 -7.32 9.90
N LEU A 37 -10.66 -7.38 11.02
CA LEU A 37 -10.74 -6.41 12.11
C LEU A 37 -9.43 -5.67 12.35
N PRO A 38 -9.49 -4.36 12.68
CA PRO A 38 -8.32 -3.60 13.11
C PRO A 38 -7.85 -4.07 14.49
N ILE A 39 -6.54 -4.25 14.64
CA ILE A 39 -5.96 -4.62 15.92
C ILE A 39 -5.58 -3.39 16.74
N LEU A 40 -6.04 -3.33 17.98
CA LEU A 40 -5.60 -2.30 18.92
C LEU A 40 -4.14 -2.53 19.33
N GLY A 41 -3.38 -1.46 19.53
CA GLY A 41 -1.96 -1.55 19.88
C GLY A 41 -1.70 -2.34 21.16
N LYS A 42 -2.55 -2.18 22.20
CA LYS A 42 -2.47 -2.96 23.43
C LYS A 42 -2.68 -4.46 23.18
N VAL A 43 -3.65 -4.82 22.35
CA VAL A 43 -3.93 -6.23 22.00
C VAL A 43 -2.79 -6.83 21.20
N ALA A 44 -2.25 -6.09 20.21
CA ALA A 44 -1.08 -6.53 19.47
C ALA A 44 0.11 -6.84 20.38
N ASN A 45 0.40 -5.92 21.32
CA ASN A 45 1.48 -6.10 22.29
C ASN A 45 1.25 -7.31 23.22
N CYS A 46 0.00 -7.53 23.66
CA CYS A 46 -0.36 -8.72 24.45
C CYS A 46 -0.17 -10.02 23.66
N MET A 47 -0.48 -10.02 22.36
CA MET A 47 -0.31 -11.20 21.51
C MET A 47 1.15 -11.43 21.11
N GLU A 48 1.97 -10.38 20.98
CA GLU A 48 3.39 -10.47 20.67
C GLU A 48 4.24 -10.83 21.90
N LYS A 49 3.77 -10.52 23.13
CA LYS A 49 4.49 -10.83 24.36
C LYS A 49 4.81 -12.33 24.50
N PRO A 50 3.86 -13.27 24.39
CA PRO A 50 4.15 -14.71 24.46
C PRO A 50 5.15 -15.19 23.39
N GLN A 51 5.12 -14.61 22.18
CA GLN A 51 6.08 -14.95 21.11
C GLN A 51 7.49 -14.49 21.49
N ARG A 52 7.62 -13.29 22.01
CA ARG A 52 8.88 -12.72 22.47
C ARG A 52 9.46 -13.52 23.66
N ASP A 53 8.61 -13.79 24.64
CA ASP A 53 9.02 -14.54 25.82
C ASP A 53 9.46 -15.98 25.44
N PHE A 54 8.74 -16.64 24.54
CA PHE A 54 9.11 -17.96 24.02
C PHE A 54 10.45 -17.95 23.23
N LEU A 55 10.71 -16.92 22.45
CA LEU A 55 11.97 -16.79 21.71
C LEU A 55 13.17 -16.67 22.65
N TRP A 56 13.03 -15.89 23.74
CA TRP A 56 14.13 -15.58 24.64
C TRP A 56 14.18 -16.43 25.89
N SER A 57 13.11 -17.19 26.25
CA SER A 57 13.10 -18.06 27.43
C SER A 57 14.22 -19.09 27.40
N GLY A 58 14.81 -19.34 28.56
CA GLY A 58 15.73 -20.45 28.78
C GLY A 58 15.00 -21.76 29.05
N ILE A 59 15.78 -22.79 29.41
CA ILE A 59 15.27 -24.11 29.78
C ILE A 59 14.47 -24.03 31.10
N ASN A 60 14.90 -23.17 32.02
CA ASN A 60 14.36 -23.08 33.39
C ASN A 60 13.33 -21.95 33.55
N ASP A 61 12.68 -21.49 32.50
CA ASP A 61 11.65 -20.43 32.54
C ASP A 61 12.11 -19.07 33.17
N ASP A 62 13.42 -18.92 33.42
CA ASP A 62 13.99 -17.69 33.93
C ASP A 62 13.78 -16.55 32.93
N SER A 63 13.30 -15.44 33.44
CA SER A 63 13.13 -14.19 32.69
C SER A 63 14.48 -13.73 32.14
N LYS A 64 14.77 -14.03 30.86
CA LYS A 64 16.01 -13.65 30.22
C LYS A 64 15.94 -12.25 29.63
N PHE A 65 17.02 -11.53 29.75
CA PHE A 65 17.19 -10.21 29.17
C PHE A 65 17.03 -10.26 27.62
N HIS A 66 16.19 -9.39 27.07
CA HIS A 66 15.96 -9.30 25.65
C HIS A 66 17.08 -8.49 24.98
N LEU A 67 18.04 -9.14 24.37
CA LEU A 67 19.22 -8.53 23.75
C LEU A 67 18.86 -7.58 22.59
N VAL A 68 17.78 -7.85 21.88
CA VAL A 68 17.37 -7.11 20.70
C VAL A 68 15.92 -6.64 20.82
N LYS A 69 15.66 -5.38 20.48
CA LYS A 69 14.28 -4.82 20.48
C LYS A 69 13.38 -5.62 19.53
N TRP A 70 12.19 -6.00 20.01
CA TRP A 70 11.22 -6.81 19.24
C TRP A 70 10.93 -6.30 17.83
N PRO A 71 10.75 -4.99 17.57
CA PRO A 71 10.56 -4.48 16.21
C PRO A 71 11.75 -4.75 15.27
N LYS A 72 12.98 -4.89 15.79
CA LYS A 72 14.14 -5.29 14.97
C LYS A 72 14.09 -6.77 14.63
N VAL A 73 13.70 -7.62 15.58
CA VAL A 73 13.51 -9.06 15.39
C VAL A 73 12.45 -9.34 14.31
N CYS A 74 11.37 -8.55 14.32
CA CYS A 74 10.25 -8.70 13.38
C CYS A 74 10.55 -8.25 11.95
N LYS A 75 11.66 -7.57 11.70
CA LYS A 75 12.00 -7.15 10.33
C LYS A 75 12.20 -8.36 9.41
N PRO A 76 11.92 -8.22 8.09
CA PRO A 76 12.27 -9.23 7.11
C PRO A 76 13.77 -9.59 7.12
N MET A 77 14.11 -10.82 6.76
CA MET A 77 15.51 -11.28 6.72
C MET A 77 16.39 -10.39 5.83
N ARG A 78 15.86 -9.90 4.71
CA ARG A 78 16.57 -9.00 3.78
C ARG A 78 17.01 -7.67 4.40
N VAL A 79 16.39 -7.25 5.51
CA VAL A 79 16.74 -6.04 6.27
C VAL A 79 17.26 -6.37 7.67
N GLY A 80 17.75 -7.59 7.86
CA GLY A 80 18.44 -8.03 9.06
C GLY A 80 17.57 -8.45 10.24
N GLY A 81 16.30 -8.80 10.03
CA GLY A 81 15.44 -9.37 11.05
C GLY A 81 15.32 -10.90 10.95
N LEU A 82 14.51 -11.49 11.81
CA LEU A 82 14.18 -12.92 11.79
C LEU A 82 12.89 -13.23 11.03
N ASP A 83 12.28 -12.24 10.36
CA ASP A 83 11.07 -12.38 9.57
C ASP A 83 9.87 -12.94 10.37
N ILE A 84 9.77 -12.56 11.63
CA ILE A 84 8.59 -12.79 12.46
C ILE A 84 7.61 -11.64 12.15
N ARG A 85 6.35 -11.95 11.84
CA ARG A 85 5.38 -10.94 11.44
C ARG A 85 5.04 -10.02 12.60
N GLN A 86 5.29 -8.72 12.46
CA GLN A 86 4.80 -7.71 13.38
C GLN A 86 3.28 -7.55 13.18
N LEU A 87 2.49 -7.83 14.20
CA LEU A 87 1.03 -7.96 14.06
C LEU A 87 0.35 -6.69 13.57
N ARG A 88 0.79 -5.51 14.00
CA ARG A 88 0.20 -4.23 13.56
C ARG A 88 0.43 -3.97 12.07
N SER A 89 1.66 -4.09 11.62
CA SER A 89 2.01 -3.91 10.19
C SER A 89 1.34 -4.98 9.33
N PHE A 90 1.28 -6.22 9.82
CA PHE A 90 0.62 -7.31 9.11
C PHE A 90 -0.89 -7.09 9.01
N ASN A 91 -1.55 -6.62 10.08
CA ASN A 91 -2.95 -6.23 10.06
C ASN A 91 -3.22 -5.12 9.03
N THR A 92 -2.37 -4.08 9.00
CA THR A 92 -2.50 -3.01 7.99
C THR A 92 -2.38 -3.57 6.58
N ALA A 93 -1.46 -4.50 6.34
CA ALA A 93 -1.28 -5.12 5.03
C ALA A 93 -2.48 -5.99 4.63
N LEU A 94 -3.02 -6.77 5.55
CA LEU A 94 -4.23 -7.58 5.34
C LEU A 94 -5.46 -6.72 5.05
N LEU A 95 -5.63 -5.63 5.80
CA LEU A 95 -6.75 -4.70 5.60
C LEU A 95 -6.61 -3.90 4.30
N GLY A 96 -5.40 -3.75 3.76
CA GLY A 96 -5.16 -3.18 2.43
C GLY A 96 -5.89 -3.93 1.31
N LYS A 97 -6.17 -5.23 1.48
CA LYS A 97 -6.99 -6.01 0.56
C LYS A 97 -8.39 -5.41 0.36
N TRP A 98 -8.98 -4.82 1.39
CA TRP A 98 -10.29 -4.19 1.29
C TRP A 98 -10.25 -2.88 0.50
N LEU A 99 -9.15 -2.11 0.60
CA LEU A 99 -8.95 -0.95 -0.26
C LEU A 99 -8.85 -1.36 -1.73
N TRP A 100 -8.09 -2.42 -2.01
CA TRP A 100 -7.96 -2.97 -3.35
C TRP A 100 -9.29 -3.43 -3.94
N ARG A 101 -10.02 -4.26 -3.19
CA ARG A 101 -11.33 -4.75 -3.61
C ARG A 101 -12.34 -3.63 -3.81
N ASN A 102 -12.29 -2.57 -3.01
CA ASN A 102 -13.14 -1.40 -3.19
C ASN A 102 -12.95 -0.73 -4.56
N GLY A 103 -11.72 -0.70 -5.07
CA GLY A 103 -11.41 -0.17 -6.39
C GLY A 103 -11.89 -1.05 -7.56
N LEU A 104 -11.99 -2.37 -7.35
CA LEU A 104 -12.31 -3.34 -8.40
C LEU A 104 -13.75 -3.82 -8.40
N GLU A 105 -14.31 -4.13 -7.24
CA GLU A 105 -15.63 -4.77 -7.09
C GLU A 105 -16.75 -3.74 -7.11
N THR A 106 -17.01 -3.13 -8.27
CA THR A 106 -18.01 -2.05 -8.41
C THR A 106 -19.43 -2.48 -8.04
N ASP A 107 -19.79 -3.72 -8.30
CA ASP A 107 -21.16 -4.22 -8.16
C ASP A 107 -21.42 -4.91 -6.82
N ALA A 108 -20.38 -5.08 -5.99
CA ALA A 108 -20.51 -5.76 -4.72
C ALA A 108 -21.39 -4.96 -3.73
N LEU A 109 -22.36 -5.65 -3.10
CA LEU A 109 -23.29 -5.03 -2.15
C LEU A 109 -22.58 -4.27 -1.03
N TRP A 110 -21.55 -4.87 -0.45
CA TRP A 110 -20.77 -4.24 0.63
C TRP A 110 -20.14 -2.90 0.19
N ARG A 111 -19.68 -2.81 -1.08
CA ARG A 111 -19.12 -1.58 -1.63
C ARG A 111 -20.20 -0.52 -1.82
N ARG A 112 -21.36 -0.89 -2.34
CA ARG A 112 -22.49 0.03 -2.50
C ARG A 112 -22.93 0.65 -1.18
N VAL A 113 -22.96 -0.14 -0.10
CA VAL A 113 -23.24 0.36 1.26
C VAL A 113 -22.20 1.38 1.72
N ILE A 114 -20.91 1.10 1.47
CA ILE A 114 -19.82 1.99 1.81
C ILE A 114 -19.90 3.27 0.97
N GLU A 115 -20.20 3.18 -0.30
CA GLU A 115 -20.32 4.31 -1.22
C GLU A 115 -21.45 5.27 -0.81
N VAL A 116 -22.61 4.74 -0.46
CA VAL A 116 -23.74 5.54 0.04
C VAL A 116 -23.37 6.28 1.32
N LYS A 117 -22.59 5.66 2.20
CA LYS A 117 -22.23 6.25 3.50
C LYS A 117 -21.06 7.24 3.43
N TYR A 118 -20.09 7.00 2.57
CA TYR A 118 -18.81 7.74 2.57
C TYR A 118 -18.52 8.47 1.27
N GLU A 119 -19.37 8.35 0.28
CA GLU A 119 -19.20 8.88 -1.07
C GLU A 119 -17.87 8.50 -1.73
N ASN A 120 -17.83 8.45 -3.02
CA ASN A 120 -16.60 8.19 -3.75
C ASN A 120 -15.85 9.48 -4.09
N VAL A 121 -14.54 9.38 -4.20
CA VAL A 121 -13.72 10.35 -4.90
C VAL A 121 -14.02 10.26 -6.39
N TRP A 122 -13.77 11.33 -7.11
CA TRP A 122 -13.89 11.37 -8.58
C TRP A 122 -13.20 10.16 -9.24
N GLY A 123 -13.81 9.60 -10.25
CA GLY A 123 -13.38 8.36 -10.91
C GLY A 123 -13.85 7.06 -10.22
N GLY A 124 -14.45 7.16 -9.03
CA GLY A 124 -15.08 6.02 -8.35
C GLY A 124 -14.12 4.92 -7.87
N TRP A 125 -12.82 5.19 -7.83
CA TRP A 125 -11.83 4.21 -7.38
C TRP A 125 -11.88 3.95 -5.88
N PHE A 126 -12.11 5.02 -5.09
CA PHE A 126 -12.04 4.97 -3.64
C PHE A 126 -12.97 5.99 -3.00
N THR A 127 -13.29 5.80 -1.73
CA THR A 127 -14.14 6.71 -0.97
C THR A 127 -13.42 7.98 -0.57
N LYS A 128 -14.16 9.06 -0.32
CA LYS A 128 -13.64 10.28 0.30
C LYS A 128 -13.10 9.99 1.71
N LYS A 129 -12.20 10.87 2.18
CA LYS A 129 -11.75 10.83 3.58
C LYS A 129 -12.88 11.34 4.46
N VAL A 130 -13.26 10.53 5.45
CA VAL A 130 -14.28 10.92 6.42
C VAL A 130 -13.63 11.62 7.59
N THR A 131 -14.13 12.79 7.94
CA THR A 131 -13.67 13.61 9.08
C THR A 131 -14.69 13.68 10.21
N SER A 132 -15.79 12.93 10.12
CA SER A 132 -16.86 12.95 11.11
C SER A 132 -16.38 12.43 12.47
N PRO A 133 -16.68 13.12 13.59
CA PRO A 133 -16.26 12.71 14.93
C PRO A 133 -17.00 11.48 15.47
N TYR A 134 -18.12 11.10 14.88
CA TYR A 134 -18.97 10.01 15.37
C TYR A 134 -18.70 8.70 14.69
N GLY A 135 -18.18 7.73 15.47
CA GLY A 135 -18.09 6.32 15.14
C GLY A 135 -16.81 5.92 14.43
N VAL A 136 -15.96 5.21 15.16
CA VAL A 136 -14.80 4.50 14.57
C VAL A 136 -15.34 3.30 13.80
N SER A 137 -15.80 3.51 12.57
CA SER A 137 -16.19 2.39 11.73
C SER A 137 -14.96 1.65 11.22
N LEU A 138 -15.12 0.36 11.00
CA LEU A 138 -14.10 -0.49 10.39
C LEU A 138 -13.55 0.16 9.09
N TRP A 139 -14.44 0.69 8.25
CA TRP A 139 -14.03 1.31 6.98
C TRP A 139 -13.18 2.57 7.17
N MET A 140 -13.48 3.39 8.15
CA MET A 140 -12.65 4.57 8.47
C MET A 140 -11.22 4.17 8.84
N PHE A 141 -11.07 3.11 9.63
CA PHE A 141 -9.76 2.58 9.97
C PHE A 141 -9.02 2.06 8.72
N ILE A 142 -9.69 1.26 7.89
CA ILE A 142 -9.11 0.76 6.63
C ILE A 142 -8.69 1.93 5.74
N ARG A 143 -9.55 2.93 5.60
CA ARG A 143 -9.32 4.13 4.79
C ARG A 143 -8.17 5.01 5.33
N SER A 144 -7.88 4.96 6.63
CA SER A 144 -6.72 5.68 7.19
C SER A 144 -5.38 5.21 6.63
N GLY A 145 -5.27 3.96 6.18
CA GLY A 145 -4.10 3.40 5.50
C GLY A 145 -3.89 3.86 4.06
N TRP A 146 -4.81 4.65 3.51
CA TRP A 146 -4.83 5.08 2.11
C TRP A 146 -3.55 5.77 1.63
N LEU A 147 -2.97 6.66 2.43
CA LEU A 147 -1.79 7.42 2.02
C LEU A 147 -0.59 6.54 1.64
N ASN A 148 -0.38 5.45 2.38
CA ASN A 148 0.69 4.51 2.07
C ASN A 148 0.29 3.56 0.92
N PHE A 149 -0.98 3.20 0.85
CA PHE A 149 -1.52 2.32 -0.18
C PHE A 149 -1.51 2.97 -1.55
N SER A 150 -1.97 4.22 -1.66
CA SER A 150 -2.09 4.95 -2.93
C SER A 150 -0.77 5.20 -3.65
N LYS A 151 0.33 5.31 -2.93
CA LYS A 151 1.68 5.45 -3.51
C LYS A 151 2.11 4.24 -4.33
N LEU A 152 1.52 3.09 -4.06
CA LEU A 152 1.82 1.82 -4.70
C LEU A 152 0.84 1.46 -5.82
N LEU A 153 -0.06 2.38 -6.16
CA LEU A 153 -0.99 2.22 -7.26
C LEU A 153 -0.43 2.80 -8.56
N TRP A 154 -0.79 2.15 -9.64
CA TRP A 154 -0.58 2.60 -10.99
C TRP A 154 -1.86 2.38 -11.79
N TYR A 155 -2.15 3.24 -12.74
CA TYR A 155 -3.38 3.19 -13.51
C TYR A 155 -3.05 2.80 -14.96
N ASP A 156 -3.55 1.66 -15.39
CA ASP A 156 -3.52 1.22 -16.79
C ASP A 156 -4.68 1.89 -17.51
N MET A 157 -4.35 2.80 -18.40
CA MET A 157 -5.31 3.66 -19.08
C MET A 157 -5.98 2.90 -20.21
N GLY A 158 -7.30 2.84 -20.18
CA GLY A 158 -8.15 2.38 -21.26
C GLY A 158 -8.73 3.57 -22.05
N ASP A 159 -9.96 3.97 -21.72
CA ASP A 159 -10.65 5.14 -22.29
C ASP A 159 -10.23 6.47 -21.65
N GLY A 160 -9.55 6.44 -20.53
CA GLY A 160 -9.05 7.62 -19.80
C GLY A 160 -10.12 8.42 -19.06
N THR A 161 -11.35 7.92 -18.96
CA THR A 161 -12.48 8.65 -18.33
C THR A 161 -12.37 8.71 -16.82
N ARG A 162 -11.73 7.72 -16.19
CA ARG A 162 -11.59 7.58 -14.75
C ARG A 162 -10.18 7.90 -14.22
N VAL A 163 -9.24 8.22 -15.10
CA VAL A 163 -7.86 8.56 -14.74
C VAL A 163 -7.63 10.06 -14.84
N LYS A 164 -7.21 10.70 -13.73
CA LYS A 164 -6.84 12.12 -13.72
C LYS A 164 -5.49 12.33 -14.37
N PHE A 165 -5.43 13.21 -15.38
CA PHE A 165 -4.24 13.48 -16.16
C PHE A 165 -3.04 13.86 -15.28
N TRP A 166 -3.18 14.84 -14.40
CA TRP A 166 -2.07 15.35 -13.60
C TRP A 166 -1.79 14.56 -12.32
N LYS A 167 -2.83 14.00 -11.68
CA LYS A 167 -2.75 13.52 -10.31
C LYS A 167 -2.53 12.03 -10.17
N HIS A 168 -2.98 11.25 -11.14
CA HIS A 168 -2.81 9.81 -11.12
C HIS A 168 -1.47 9.41 -11.75
N VAL A 169 -0.93 8.27 -11.29
CA VAL A 169 0.27 7.68 -11.90
C VAL A 169 -0.19 6.73 -12.99
N TRP A 170 -0.19 7.18 -14.23
CA TRP A 170 -0.60 6.42 -15.41
C TRP A 170 0.49 6.36 -16.47
N CYS A 171 1.48 7.24 -16.41
CA CYS A 171 2.68 7.24 -17.23
C CYS A 171 3.91 7.40 -16.33
N GLY A 172 4.89 6.52 -16.48
CA GLY A 172 6.09 6.52 -15.64
C GLY A 172 5.86 6.07 -14.18
N ASP A 173 6.78 6.42 -13.31
CA ASP A 173 6.80 5.97 -11.91
C ASP A 173 6.09 6.94 -10.94
N CYS A 174 5.95 8.20 -11.34
CA CYS A 174 5.36 9.28 -10.57
C CYS A 174 4.20 9.95 -11.32
N SER A 175 3.39 10.75 -10.62
CA SER A 175 2.36 11.56 -11.26
C SER A 175 2.98 12.71 -12.07
N LEU A 176 2.34 13.12 -13.18
CA LEU A 176 2.79 14.26 -13.95
C LEU A 176 2.87 15.56 -13.13
N LYS A 177 2.01 15.70 -12.13
CA LYS A 177 2.07 16.80 -11.16
C LYS A 177 3.38 16.82 -10.36
N GLU A 178 3.90 15.64 -10.00
CA GLU A 178 5.16 15.52 -9.22
C GLU A 178 6.38 15.75 -10.11
N VAL A 179 6.33 15.30 -11.36
CA VAL A 179 7.43 15.45 -12.33
C VAL A 179 7.50 16.87 -12.90
N PHE A 180 6.33 17.50 -13.15
CA PHE A 180 6.20 18.83 -13.75
C PHE A 180 5.33 19.77 -12.90
N PRO A 181 5.77 20.14 -11.68
CA PRO A 181 4.98 20.95 -10.77
C PRO A 181 4.69 22.35 -11.32
N GLU A 182 5.58 22.90 -12.12
CA GLU A 182 5.44 24.22 -12.77
C GLU A 182 4.32 24.20 -13.82
N LEU A 183 4.34 23.22 -14.72
CA LEU A 183 3.30 23.07 -15.74
C LEU A 183 1.94 22.76 -15.12
N TYR A 184 1.91 21.96 -14.05
CA TYR A 184 0.70 21.74 -13.24
C TYR A 184 0.17 23.07 -12.65
N GLY A 185 1.08 23.94 -12.16
CA GLY A 185 0.73 25.27 -11.66
C GLY A 185 0.10 26.19 -12.71
N LEU A 186 0.54 26.07 -13.95
CA LEU A 186 0.04 26.85 -15.10
C LEU A 186 -1.21 26.24 -15.75
N SER A 187 -1.50 24.97 -15.52
CA SER A 187 -2.65 24.29 -16.13
C SER A 187 -3.97 24.83 -15.59
N ARG A 188 -4.90 25.16 -16.51
CA ARG A 188 -6.31 25.49 -16.20
C ARG A 188 -7.10 24.21 -15.86
N ALA A 189 -6.71 23.09 -16.44
CA ALA A 189 -7.39 21.79 -16.35
C ALA A 189 -6.72 20.84 -15.35
N ARG A 190 -6.50 21.30 -14.11
CA ARG A 190 -5.76 20.55 -13.08
C ARG A 190 -6.46 19.27 -12.61
N ASP A 191 -7.76 19.20 -12.76
CA ASP A 191 -8.61 18.11 -12.32
C ASP A 191 -9.21 17.28 -13.46
N SER A 192 -8.85 17.59 -14.70
CA SER A 192 -9.35 16.89 -15.88
C SER A 192 -8.93 15.43 -15.92
N SER A 193 -9.82 14.63 -16.52
CA SER A 193 -9.49 13.25 -16.90
C SER A 193 -8.54 13.23 -18.08
N VAL A 194 -7.90 12.09 -18.32
CA VAL A 194 -7.08 11.90 -19.52
C VAL A 194 -7.95 12.01 -20.78
N ALA A 195 -9.17 11.47 -20.74
CA ALA A 195 -10.12 11.55 -21.85
C ALA A 195 -10.49 13.00 -22.26
N GLU A 196 -10.56 13.92 -21.30
CA GLU A 196 -10.84 15.34 -21.57
C GLU A 196 -9.67 16.09 -22.18
N VAL A 197 -8.44 15.60 -21.98
CA VAL A 197 -7.21 16.20 -22.53
C VAL A 197 -6.84 15.59 -23.87
N ILE A 198 -7.32 14.38 -24.16
CA ILE A 198 -7.11 13.70 -25.44
C ILE A 198 -8.14 14.17 -26.46
N GLY A 199 -7.66 14.50 -27.66
CA GLY A 199 -8.47 14.72 -28.85
C GLY A 199 -8.07 13.75 -29.97
N TRP A 200 -9.02 13.32 -30.77
CA TRP A 200 -8.77 12.54 -31.98
C TRP A 200 -9.09 13.41 -33.21
N PHE A 201 -8.10 13.65 -34.02
CA PHE A 201 -8.27 14.41 -35.25
C PHE A 201 -7.67 13.64 -36.43
N GLY A 202 -8.47 13.33 -37.44
CA GLY A 202 -8.03 12.54 -38.61
C GLY A 202 -7.47 11.16 -38.27
N GLY A 203 -7.91 10.52 -37.15
CA GLY A 203 -7.40 9.23 -36.68
C GLY A 203 -6.06 9.32 -35.93
N GLN A 204 -5.51 10.52 -35.77
CA GLN A 204 -4.30 10.75 -34.96
C GLN A 204 -4.64 11.30 -33.59
N LEU A 205 -3.84 10.91 -32.60
CA LEU A 205 -3.96 11.36 -31.24
C LEU A 205 -3.39 12.77 -31.12
N HIS A 206 -4.19 13.68 -30.57
CA HIS A 206 -3.77 15.04 -30.22
C HIS A 206 -4.01 15.28 -28.72
N TRP A 207 -3.12 16.06 -28.12
CA TRP A 207 -3.24 16.46 -26.73
C TRP A 207 -3.64 17.91 -26.63
N ASN A 208 -4.78 18.19 -26.00
CA ASN A 208 -5.33 19.53 -25.82
C ASN A 208 -4.94 20.06 -24.42
N PHE A 209 -3.83 20.77 -24.34
CA PHE A 209 -3.38 21.38 -23.10
C PHE A 209 -3.87 22.81 -22.99
N PHE A 210 -4.46 23.15 -21.84
CA PHE A 210 -4.94 24.51 -21.56
C PHE A 210 -4.07 25.11 -20.45
N PHE A 211 -3.14 26.00 -20.82
CA PHE A 211 -2.31 26.75 -19.88
C PHE A 211 -2.81 28.20 -19.72
N CYS A 212 -2.58 28.80 -18.54
CA CYS A 212 -3.01 30.15 -18.23
C CYS A 212 -2.14 31.24 -18.86
N ARG A 213 -0.89 30.92 -19.20
CA ARG A 213 0.10 31.85 -19.75
C ARG A 213 0.92 31.16 -20.81
N SER A 214 1.50 31.94 -21.73
CA SER A 214 2.58 31.47 -22.59
C SER A 214 3.77 31.03 -21.73
N LEU A 215 4.42 29.96 -22.15
CA LEU A 215 5.64 29.50 -21.51
C LEU A 215 6.73 30.56 -21.73
N GLN A 216 7.42 30.95 -20.69
CA GLN A 216 8.60 31.78 -20.78
C GLN A 216 9.80 30.89 -21.09
N ASP A 217 10.89 31.44 -21.63
CA ASP A 217 12.08 30.70 -22.09
C ASP A 217 12.62 29.66 -21.11
N TRP A 218 12.51 29.92 -19.81
CA TRP A 218 12.92 28.98 -18.75
C TRP A 218 12.01 27.75 -18.58
N GLY A 219 10.84 27.77 -19.19
CA GLY A 219 9.88 26.65 -19.18
C GLY A 219 9.94 25.76 -20.41
N GLU A 220 10.65 26.17 -21.48
CA GLU A 220 10.68 25.46 -22.77
C GLU A 220 11.26 24.04 -22.63
N GLU A 221 12.40 23.89 -22.00
CA GLU A 221 13.02 22.58 -21.79
C GLU A 221 12.12 21.62 -20.99
N SER A 222 11.46 22.12 -19.94
CA SER A 222 10.52 21.36 -19.13
C SER A 222 9.27 20.97 -19.93
N PHE A 223 8.82 21.85 -20.80
CA PHE A 223 7.68 21.61 -21.68
C PHE A 223 8.02 20.61 -22.79
N ASP A 224 9.15 20.73 -23.44
CA ASP A 224 9.59 19.79 -24.47
C ASP A 224 9.72 18.37 -23.89
N ARG A 225 10.35 18.23 -22.72
CA ARG A 225 10.43 16.96 -22.00
C ARG A 225 9.04 16.41 -21.63
N PHE A 226 8.11 17.27 -21.25
CA PHE A 226 6.74 16.89 -20.98
C PHE A 226 6.05 16.37 -22.25
N MET A 227 6.20 17.08 -23.36
CA MET A 227 5.64 16.68 -24.66
C MET A 227 6.21 15.35 -25.13
N ASP A 228 7.53 15.16 -25.05
CA ASP A 228 8.18 13.90 -25.40
C ASP A 228 7.60 12.72 -24.60
N ILE A 229 7.43 12.87 -23.29
CA ILE A 229 6.83 11.84 -22.47
C ILE A 229 5.40 11.53 -22.92
N VAL A 230 4.56 12.55 -23.07
CA VAL A 230 3.15 12.38 -23.36
C VAL A 230 2.92 11.82 -24.78
N TYR A 231 3.67 12.29 -25.79
CA TYR A 231 3.56 11.79 -27.16
C TYR A 231 4.23 10.41 -27.39
N SER A 232 5.16 10.01 -26.50
CA SER A 232 5.73 8.65 -26.55
C SER A 232 4.75 7.57 -26.10
N LEU A 233 3.65 7.96 -25.44
CA LEU A 233 2.67 7.03 -24.89
C LEU A 233 1.75 6.48 -25.99
N LYS A 234 1.69 5.16 -26.07
CA LYS A 234 0.73 4.46 -26.92
C LYS A 234 -0.63 4.37 -26.21
N VAL A 235 -1.44 5.41 -26.35
CA VAL A 235 -2.80 5.41 -25.83
C VAL A 235 -3.66 4.49 -26.67
N ARG A 236 -4.22 3.45 -26.06
CA ARG A 236 -5.11 2.52 -26.77
C ARG A 236 -6.48 3.11 -27.02
N GLY A 237 -6.97 4.00 -26.15
CA GLY A 237 -8.26 4.68 -26.28
C GLY A 237 -9.48 3.78 -26.19
N VAL A 238 -9.30 2.49 -25.86
CA VAL A 238 -10.36 1.48 -25.88
C VAL A 238 -10.34 0.64 -24.61
N GLY A 239 -11.54 0.41 -24.07
CA GLY A 239 -11.74 -0.40 -22.88
C GLY A 239 -11.70 0.41 -21.58
N PRO A 240 -12.11 -0.20 -20.46
CA PRO A 240 -12.16 0.49 -19.18
C PRO A 240 -10.75 0.70 -18.59
N ASP A 241 -10.58 1.82 -17.90
CA ASP A 241 -9.41 2.08 -17.09
C ASP A 241 -9.26 1.03 -15.96
N LYS A 242 -8.03 0.67 -15.63
CA LYS A 242 -7.74 -0.34 -14.60
C LYS A 242 -6.75 0.20 -13.58
N VAL A 243 -7.01 -0.13 -12.30
CA VAL A 243 -6.02 0.11 -11.25
C VAL A 243 -5.09 -1.11 -11.16
N CYS A 244 -3.80 -0.85 -11.05
CA CYS A 244 -2.76 -1.87 -11.00
C CYS A 244 -1.87 -1.67 -9.77
N TRP A 245 -1.31 -2.79 -9.28
CA TRP A 245 -0.40 -2.80 -8.14
C TRP A 245 1.06 -2.76 -8.62
N LYS A 246 1.83 -1.74 -8.21
CA LYS A 246 3.22 -1.53 -8.67
C LYS A 246 4.17 -2.65 -8.27
N LEU A 247 3.96 -3.28 -7.12
CA LEU A 247 4.90 -4.21 -6.51
C LEU A 247 4.74 -5.67 -6.95
N ALA A 248 3.73 -6.00 -7.74
CA ALA A 248 3.49 -7.35 -8.23
C ALA A 248 3.58 -7.42 -9.75
N ARG A 249 4.24 -8.47 -10.26
CA ARG A 249 4.31 -8.73 -11.71
C ARG A 249 2.92 -9.01 -12.33
N SER A 250 2.04 -9.62 -11.54
CA SER A 250 0.64 -9.87 -11.91
C SER A 250 -0.21 -8.61 -12.03
N ARG A 251 0.33 -7.44 -11.63
CA ARG A 251 -0.38 -6.16 -11.48
C ARG A 251 -1.55 -6.20 -10.48
N GLY A 252 -1.78 -7.36 -9.85
CA GLY A 252 -2.78 -7.56 -8.80
C GLY A 252 -2.20 -7.28 -7.41
N PHE A 253 -3.07 -6.96 -6.45
CA PHE A 253 -2.65 -6.70 -5.08
C PHE A 253 -2.18 -7.97 -4.36
N GLU A 254 -1.03 -7.89 -3.72
CA GLU A 254 -0.46 -8.93 -2.88
C GLU A 254 -0.19 -8.38 -1.48
N VAL A 255 -0.77 -9.03 -0.46
CA VAL A 255 -0.58 -8.67 0.95
C VAL A 255 0.90 -8.70 1.35
N SER A 256 1.64 -9.68 0.83
CA SER A 256 3.08 -9.85 1.08
C SER A 256 3.89 -8.66 0.58
N SER A 257 3.63 -8.20 -0.64
CA SER A 257 4.33 -7.07 -1.23
C SER A 257 4.00 -5.77 -0.50
N PHE A 258 2.74 -5.58 -0.07
CA PHE A 258 2.35 -4.43 0.73
C PHE A 258 2.97 -4.45 2.13
N TYR A 259 2.99 -5.62 2.80
CA TYR A 259 3.68 -5.77 4.08
C TYR A 259 5.18 -5.44 3.96
N LEU A 260 5.83 -5.93 2.92
CA LEU A 260 7.25 -5.68 2.69
C LEU A 260 7.57 -4.21 2.36
N SER A 261 6.63 -3.45 1.80
CA SER A 261 6.83 -2.02 1.52
C SER A 261 7.01 -1.16 2.78
N PHE A 262 6.56 -1.64 3.95
CA PHE A 262 6.80 -0.96 5.22
C PHE A 262 8.26 -1.07 5.71
N TYR A 263 9.04 -1.94 5.07
CA TYR A 263 10.44 -2.20 5.41
C TYR A 263 11.34 -1.96 4.19
N PRO A 264 11.60 -0.68 3.86
CA PRO A 264 12.52 -0.37 2.76
C PRO A 264 13.90 -0.97 3.05
N PRO A 265 14.66 -1.38 2.02
CA PRO A 265 16.00 -1.89 2.21
C PRO A 265 16.85 -0.81 2.88
N SER A 266 17.30 -1.08 4.10
CA SER A 266 18.27 -0.25 4.81
C SER A 266 19.67 -0.79 4.57
N LEU A 267 20.60 0.07 4.28
CA LEU A 267 22.03 -0.26 4.20
C LEU A 267 22.50 -0.86 5.54
N SER A 268 22.97 -2.11 5.47
CA SER A 268 23.70 -2.88 6.49
C SER A 268 23.05 -3.13 7.86
N PHE A 269 22.72 -4.41 8.11
CA PHE A 269 22.53 -4.93 9.46
C PHE A 269 23.82 -5.65 9.89
N PRO A 270 24.39 -5.35 11.07
CA PRO A 270 25.57 -6.07 11.56
C PRO A 270 25.18 -7.46 12.07
N TRP A 271 25.25 -8.47 11.23
CA TRP A 271 25.04 -9.89 11.58
C TRP A 271 26.00 -10.42 12.65
N ARG A 272 27.07 -9.66 12.98
CA ARG A 272 28.11 -10.08 13.92
C ARG A 272 27.71 -10.00 15.40
N LEU A 273 26.49 -9.56 15.72
CA LEU A 273 26.03 -9.36 17.10
C LEU A 273 24.88 -10.29 17.54
N VAL A 274 24.57 -11.35 16.79
CA VAL A 274 23.53 -12.32 17.17
C VAL A 274 24.13 -13.69 17.38
#